data_57f6ed37457dfa922d0cb825cb648022
#
_entry.id   57f6ed37457dfa922d0cb825cb648022
#
_cell.length_a   1.000
_cell.length_b   1.000
_cell.length_c   1.000
_cell.angle_alpha   90.00
_cell.angle_beta   90.00
_cell.angle_gamma   90.00
#
_symmetry.space_group_name_H-M   'P 1'
#
loop_
_entity.id
_entity.type
_entity.pdbx_description
1 polymer ?
#
loop_
_entity_poly.entity_id
_entity_poly.type
_entity_poly.pdbx_seq_one_letter_code
_entity_poly.pdbx_strand_id
1 'polypeptide(L)'
;MPETIRLARPYIQVKRKKIGTLTCGGDQNFFAGAREGSKDFRKQKLGCGITALSDVFLYLAKRKGIYCSRETEGYVKSCLTEDEYRDYYNRIYRFVGGIAPWARNGLSFLRIQGSFNRMARRQKWKLRARWGFGFPQMRGRIEEMLRHDLPVILCIPFMVFKRDKGQGIIFYEKRDGQYRKSCKVSAHYVVILGITEQEGQSWLQISSWGREYYINWEEYSALLRPAPKGHLVYGTFRRVLETILGNILYIT
;
A
#
# COMPACT_ATOMS: atom_id res chain seq x y z
N MET A 1 -18.14 -17.11 -14.44
CA MET A 1 -17.36 -15.85 -14.54
C MET A 1 -16.38 -15.84 -13.42
N PRO A 2 -15.14 -15.35 -13.60
CA PRO A 2 -14.21 -15.25 -12.51
C PRO A 2 -14.78 -14.35 -11.41
N GLU A 3 -14.75 -14.84 -10.17
CA GLU A 3 -15.20 -14.03 -9.03
C GLU A 3 -14.22 -12.86 -8.85
N THR A 4 -14.72 -11.64 -8.95
CA THR A 4 -13.93 -10.43 -8.73
C THR A 4 -14.51 -9.65 -7.57
N ILE A 5 -13.73 -9.50 -6.52
CA ILE A 5 -14.05 -8.66 -5.36
C ILE A 5 -13.16 -7.43 -5.44
N ARG A 6 -13.73 -6.23 -5.49
CA ARG A 6 -12.97 -4.99 -5.59
C ARG A 6 -13.67 -3.85 -4.87
N LEU A 7 -12.92 -2.78 -4.63
CA LEU A 7 -13.49 -1.53 -4.14
C LEU A 7 -14.64 -1.08 -5.04
N ALA A 8 -15.74 -0.68 -4.43
CA ALA A 8 -16.97 -0.33 -5.16
C ALA A 8 -16.87 1.02 -5.89
N ARG A 9 -16.01 1.92 -5.42
CA ARG A 9 -15.83 3.25 -5.99
C ARG A 9 -14.55 3.36 -6.82
N PRO A 10 -14.53 4.26 -7.82
CA PRO A 10 -13.30 4.58 -8.55
C PRO A 10 -12.19 4.99 -7.58
N TYR A 11 -11.02 4.39 -7.75
CA TYR A 11 -9.86 4.71 -6.91
C TYR A 11 -9.34 6.13 -7.20
N ILE A 12 -8.37 6.57 -6.41
CA ILE A 12 -7.77 7.89 -6.54
C ILE A 12 -7.10 8.03 -7.91
N GLN A 13 -7.39 9.12 -8.61
CA GLN A 13 -6.76 9.46 -9.88
C GLN A 13 -6.03 10.78 -9.77
N VAL A 14 -4.84 10.84 -10.34
CA VAL A 14 -4.03 12.07 -10.41
C VAL A 14 -3.58 12.28 -11.86
N LYS A 15 -3.85 13.45 -12.40
CA LYS A 15 -3.40 13.82 -13.75
C LYS A 15 -1.94 14.26 -13.71
N ARG A 16 -1.06 13.49 -14.38
CA ARG A 16 0.37 13.80 -14.46
C ARG A 16 0.60 15.09 -15.24
N LYS A 17 1.44 15.97 -14.69
CA LYS A 17 1.71 17.30 -15.27
C LYS A 17 2.38 17.22 -16.66
N LYS A 18 3.37 16.33 -16.81
CA LYS A 18 4.17 16.27 -18.05
C LYS A 18 3.46 15.58 -19.23
N ILE A 19 2.69 14.53 -18.96
CA ILE A 19 2.16 13.64 -20.00
C ILE A 19 0.64 13.58 -20.01
N GLY A 20 -0.04 14.27 -19.07
CA GLY A 20 -1.49 14.34 -19.02
C GLY A 20 -2.21 13.04 -18.68
N THR A 21 -1.50 11.92 -18.52
CA THR A 21 -2.09 10.61 -18.20
C THR A 21 -2.61 10.58 -16.78
N LEU A 22 -3.69 9.80 -16.57
CA LEU A 22 -4.24 9.55 -15.25
C LEU A 22 -3.47 8.43 -14.56
N THR A 23 -3.23 8.59 -13.27
CA THR A 23 -2.64 7.54 -12.43
C THR A 23 -3.72 6.70 -11.75
N CYS A 24 -3.32 5.53 -11.24
CA CYS A 24 -4.07 4.76 -10.26
C CYS A 24 -3.41 4.97 -8.90
N GLY A 25 -3.97 5.86 -8.09
CA GLY A 25 -3.37 6.30 -6.83
C GLY A 25 -2.26 7.34 -6.99
N GLY A 26 -1.66 7.71 -5.86
CA GLY A 26 -0.53 8.60 -5.80
C GLY A 26 0.78 7.97 -6.25
N ASP A 27 1.75 8.82 -6.54
CA ASP A 27 3.09 8.40 -6.94
C ASP A 27 4.15 9.20 -6.16
N GLN A 28 5.00 8.49 -5.41
CA GLN A 28 6.14 9.13 -4.75
C GLN A 28 7.13 9.76 -5.73
N ASN A 29 7.11 9.34 -7.01
CA ASN A 29 7.93 9.92 -8.07
C ASN A 29 7.45 11.33 -8.49
N PHE A 30 6.32 11.82 -8.00
CA PHE A 30 5.97 13.24 -8.14
C PHE A 30 7.02 14.16 -7.46
N PHE A 31 7.88 13.62 -6.61
CA PHE A 31 9.00 14.30 -5.98
C PHE A 31 10.35 14.02 -6.69
N ALA A 32 10.33 13.45 -7.91
CA ALA A 32 11.54 13.13 -8.67
C ALA A 32 12.34 14.41 -9.02
N GLY A 33 13.66 14.26 -9.11
CA GLY A 33 14.57 15.39 -9.39
C GLY A 33 14.93 16.24 -8.17
N ALA A 34 14.45 15.89 -6.98
CA ALA A 34 14.81 16.58 -5.75
C ALA A 34 16.28 16.36 -5.38
N ARG A 35 16.93 17.42 -4.86
CA ARG A 35 18.31 17.38 -4.39
C ARG A 35 18.48 16.27 -3.34
N GLU A 36 19.54 15.48 -3.46
CA GLU A 36 19.90 14.46 -2.48
C GLU A 36 19.97 15.04 -1.06
N GLY A 37 19.51 14.26 -0.07
CA GLY A 37 19.42 14.69 1.32
C GLY A 37 18.27 15.63 1.66
N SER A 38 17.55 16.19 0.67
CA SER A 38 16.39 17.04 0.89
C SER A 38 15.18 16.26 1.42
N LYS A 39 14.17 16.99 1.95
CA LYS A 39 12.89 16.38 2.36
C LYS A 39 12.20 15.72 1.17
N ASP A 40 12.22 16.32 -0.01
CA ASP A 40 11.55 15.79 -1.19
C ASP A 40 12.26 14.55 -1.73
N PHE A 41 13.60 14.50 -1.67
CA PHE A 41 14.35 13.28 -1.97
C PHE A 41 13.94 12.11 -1.06
N ARG A 42 13.76 12.36 0.25
CA ARG A 42 13.26 11.33 1.18
C ARG A 42 11.83 10.89 0.86
N LYS A 43 10.95 11.82 0.45
CA LYS A 43 9.59 11.49 0.00
C LYS A 43 9.63 10.58 -1.23
N GLN A 44 10.48 10.88 -2.19
CA GLN A 44 10.68 10.05 -3.38
C GLN A 44 11.20 8.65 -3.03
N LYS A 45 12.21 8.54 -2.18
CA LYS A 45 12.89 7.27 -1.89
C LYS A 45 12.18 6.41 -0.86
N LEU A 46 11.55 7.03 0.13
CA LEU A 46 11.03 6.36 1.33
C LEU A 46 9.54 6.64 1.59
N GLY A 47 8.86 7.30 0.66
CA GLY A 47 7.52 7.83 0.83
C GLY A 47 6.37 6.87 0.61
N CYS A 48 6.62 5.61 0.20
CA CYS A 48 5.57 4.67 -0.18
C CYS A 48 4.48 4.48 0.90
N GLY A 49 4.87 4.38 2.17
CA GLY A 49 3.91 4.25 3.27
C GLY A 49 3.05 5.49 3.47
N ILE A 50 3.59 6.69 3.21
CA ILE A 50 2.82 7.93 3.28
C ILE A 50 1.89 8.03 2.07
N THR A 51 2.35 7.65 0.87
CA THR A 51 1.51 7.59 -0.33
C THR A 51 0.32 6.66 -0.12
N ALA A 52 0.58 5.43 0.35
CA ALA A 52 -0.49 4.47 0.63
C ALA A 52 -1.50 5.00 1.67
N LEU A 53 -1.02 5.61 2.76
CA LEU A 53 -1.89 6.20 3.78
C LEU A 53 -2.67 7.42 3.25
N SER A 54 -2.06 8.24 2.41
CA SER A 54 -2.71 9.38 1.76
C SER A 54 -3.85 8.92 0.88
N ASP A 55 -3.62 7.92 0.05
CA ASP A 55 -4.63 7.36 -0.83
C ASP A 55 -5.80 6.75 -0.04
N VAL A 56 -5.50 6.02 1.05
CA VAL A 56 -6.54 5.47 1.92
C VAL A 56 -7.40 6.56 2.53
N PHE A 57 -6.83 7.65 3.04
CA PHE A 57 -7.60 8.76 3.60
C PHE A 57 -8.47 9.45 2.55
N LEU A 58 -7.95 9.69 1.36
CA LEU A 58 -8.76 10.26 0.27
C LEU A 58 -9.88 9.32 -0.17
N TYR A 59 -9.59 8.03 -0.26
CA TYR A 59 -10.60 7.04 -0.62
C TYR A 59 -11.74 7.02 0.39
N LEU A 60 -11.42 6.98 1.68
CA LEU A 60 -12.43 7.02 2.74
C LEU A 60 -13.26 8.30 2.69
N ALA A 61 -12.63 9.46 2.48
CA ALA A 61 -13.34 10.73 2.34
C ALA A 61 -14.26 10.77 1.11
N LYS A 62 -13.81 10.21 -0.03
CA LYS A 62 -14.66 10.02 -1.22
C LYS A 62 -15.80 9.03 -0.98
N ARG A 63 -15.57 8.02 -0.17
CA ARG A 63 -16.56 6.99 0.14
C ARG A 63 -17.72 7.54 0.97
N LYS A 64 -17.43 8.28 2.03
CA LYS A 64 -18.45 8.91 2.89
C LYS A 64 -17.91 10.22 3.43
N GLY A 65 -18.67 11.28 3.28
CA GLY A 65 -18.27 12.62 3.74
C GLY A 65 -17.92 12.70 5.24
N ILE A 66 -18.48 11.80 6.07
CA ILE A 66 -18.12 11.69 7.49
C ILE A 66 -16.65 11.31 7.73
N TYR A 67 -15.97 10.78 6.72
CA TYR A 67 -14.52 10.48 6.76
C TYR A 67 -13.67 11.59 6.14
N CYS A 68 -14.27 12.74 5.82
CA CYS A 68 -13.50 13.91 5.45
C CYS A 68 -12.80 14.47 6.70
N SER A 69 -11.55 14.89 6.53
CA SER A 69 -10.74 15.51 7.57
C SER A 69 -10.22 16.87 7.09
N ARG A 70 -9.72 17.69 8.01
CA ARG A 70 -9.03 18.94 7.66
C ARG A 70 -7.91 18.71 6.63
N GLU A 71 -7.24 17.58 6.72
CA GLU A 71 -6.13 17.23 5.81
C GLU A 71 -6.62 16.86 4.41
N THR A 72 -7.82 16.24 4.28
CA THR A 72 -8.41 15.82 3.00
C THR A 72 -9.33 16.88 2.39
N GLU A 73 -9.74 17.87 3.17
CA GLU A 73 -10.62 18.95 2.73
C GLU A 73 -10.01 19.71 1.54
N GLY A 74 -10.83 19.93 0.50
CA GLY A 74 -10.38 20.54 -0.76
C GLY A 74 -9.76 19.59 -1.78
N TYR A 75 -9.47 18.32 -1.39
CA TYR A 75 -8.87 17.31 -2.28
C TYR A 75 -9.81 16.16 -2.62
N VAL A 76 -11.02 16.13 -2.09
CA VAL A 76 -12.02 15.11 -2.38
C VAL A 76 -12.67 15.42 -3.74
N LYS A 77 -11.99 15.03 -4.81
CA LYS A 77 -12.39 15.26 -6.21
C LYS A 77 -12.38 13.96 -7.00
N SER A 78 -12.97 13.96 -8.19
CA SER A 78 -12.88 12.83 -9.13
C SER A 78 -11.46 12.57 -9.57
N CYS A 79 -10.72 13.66 -9.86
CA CYS A 79 -9.32 13.62 -10.26
C CYS A 79 -8.59 14.83 -9.66
N LEU A 80 -7.38 14.63 -9.17
CA LEU A 80 -6.47 15.67 -8.71
C LEU A 80 -5.44 15.99 -9.80
N THR A 81 -4.95 17.21 -9.82
CA THR A 81 -3.69 17.50 -10.51
C THR A 81 -2.51 16.99 -9.71
N GLU A 82 -1.35 16.83 -10.34
CA GLU A 82 -0.12 16.43 -9.66
C GLU A 82 0.26 17.43 -8.55
N ASP A 83 0.11 18.72 -8.79
CA ASP A 83 0.42 19.77 -7.81
C ASP A 83 -0.55 19.70 -6.61
N GLU A 84 -1.85 19.51 -6.84
CA GLU A 84 -2.82 19.31 -5.76
C GLU A 84 -2.51 18.06 -4.93
N TYR A 85 -2.14 16.95 -5.59
CA TYR A 85 -1.76 15.74 -4.86
C TYR A 85 -0.48 15.93 -4.05
N ARG A 86 0.51 16.65 -4.57
CA ARG A 86 1.75 16.99 -3.83
C ARG A 86 1.45 17.85 -2.60
N ASP A 87 0.57 18.82 -2.72
CA ASP A 87 0.14 19.65 -1.57
C ASP A 87 -0.58 18.82 -0.52
N TYR A 88 -1.52 17.99 -0.96
CA TYR A 88 -2.22 17.06 -0.09
C TYR A 88 -1.24 16.07 0.60
N TYR A 89 -0.35 15.45 -0.18
CA TYR A 89 0.69 14.58 0.37
C TYR A 89 1.52 15.30 1.43
N ASN A 90 1.89 16.56 1.19
CA ASN A 90 2.64 17.35 2.15
C ASN A 90 1.86 17.64 3.45
N ARG A 91 0.54 17.74 3.41
CA ARG A 91 -0.30 17.82 4.63
C ARG A 91 -0.23 16.51 5.39
N ILE A 92 -0.40 15.36 4.72
CA ILE A 92 -0.28 14.05 5.36
C ILE A 92 1.15 13.81 5.87
N TYR A 93 2.17 14.19 5.10
CA TYR A 93 3.58 14.10 5.52
C TYR A 93 3.82 14.83 6.86
N ARG A 94 3.30 16.03 7.00
CA ARG A 94 3.36 16.80 8.28
C ARG A 94 2.53 16.13 9.38
N PHE A 95 1.34 15.66 9.04
CA PHE A 95 0.47 14.96 9.97
C PHE A 95 1.10 13.70 10.56
N VAL A 96 1.77 12.89 9.76
CA VAL A 96 2.47 11.68 10.24
C VAL A 96 3.80 12.00 10.93
N GLY A 97 4.25 13.25 10.93
CA GLY A 97 5.53 13.69 11.51
C GLY A 97 6.73 13.45 10.61
N GLY A 98 6.51 13.30 9.29
CA GLY A 98 7.55 13.20 8.28
C GLY A 98 8.39 11.91 8.32
N ILE A 99 9.45 11.87 7.54
CA ILE A 99 10.48 10.82 7.55
C ILE A 99 11.75 11.43 8.13
N ALA A 100 12.27 10.81 9.18
CA ALA A 100 13.46 11.31 9.86
C ALA A 100 14.67 11.39 8.92
N PRO A 101 15.59 12.37 9.07
CA PRO A 101 16.76 12.51 8.21
C PRO A 101 17.68 11.27 8.19
N TRP A 102 17.76 10.56 9.30
CA TRP A 102 18.55 9.36 9.48
C TRP A 102 17.82 8.06 9.15
N ALA A 103 16.52 8.13 8.76
CA ALA A 103 15.76 6.94 8.42
C ALA A 103 16.33 6.29 7.15
N ARG A 104 16.69 5.03 7.25
CA ARG A 104 17.10 4.19 6.11
C ARG A 104 15.90 3.49 5.45
N ASN A 105 14.84 3.29 6.21
CA ASN A 105 13.58 2.72 5.76
C ASN A 105 12.48 3.78 5.92
N GLY A 106 11.41 3.68 5.14
CA GLY A 106 10.26 4.59 5.24
C GLY A 106 9.55 4.52 6.59
N LEU A 107 8.25 4.77 6.61
CA LEU A 107 7.47 4.63 7.83
C LEU A 107 7.41 3.17 8.29
N SER A 108 7.54 2.95 9.60
CA SER A 108 7.23 1.65 10.18
C SER A 108 5.72 1.37 10.12
N PHE A 109 5.34 0.09 10.10
CA PHE A 109 3.93 -0.32 10.13
C PHE A 109 3.18 0.23 11.36
N LEU A 110 3.83 0.25 12.52
CA LEU A 110 3.25 0.84 13.75
C LEU A 110 2.94 2.32 13.59
N ARG A 111 3.80 3.05 12.88
CA ARG A 111 3.61 4.48 12.63
C ARG A 111 2.48 4.74 11.64
N ILE A 112 2.31 3.89 10.63
CA ILE A 112 1.18 3.94 9.70
C ILE A 112 -0.13 3.69 10.45
N GLN A 113 -0.20 2.60 11.23
CA GLN A 113 -1.36 2.27 12.07
C GLN A 113 -1.67 3.38 13.08
N GLY A 114 -0.66 3.85 13.80
CA GLY A 114 -0.81 4.92 14.79
C GLY A 114 -1.30 6.22 14.17
N SER A 115 -0.83 6.55 12.95
CA SER A 115 -1.27 7.74 12.22
C SER A 115 -2.72 7.62 11.76
N PHE A 116 -3.12 6.46 11.23
CA PHE A 116 -4.52 6.22 10.90
C PHE A 116 -5.42 6.38 12.13
N ASN A 117 -5.09 5.69 13.21
CA ASN A 117 -5.89 5.71 14.45
C ASN A 117 -5.92 7.09 15.11
N ARG A 118 -4.86 7.89 14.97
CA ARG A 118 -4.84 9.28 15.41
C ARG A 118 -5.79 10.15 14.59
N MET A 119 -5.83 9.96 13.26
CA MET A 119 -6.79 10.64 12.38
C MET A 119 -8.22 10.26 12.77
N ALA A 120 -8.52 8.98 12.86
CA ALA A 120 -9.84 8.47 13.21
C ALA A 120 -10.33 9.02 14.55
N ARG A 121 -9.47 9.07 15.58
CA ARG A 121 -9.80 9.66 16.88
C ARG A 121 -10.07 11.16 16.81
N ARG A 122 -9.24 11.92 16.09
CA ARG A 122 -9.41 13.37 15.92
C ARG A 122 -10.73 13.73 15.23
N GLN A 123 -11.10 12.92 14.25
CA GLN A 123 -12.30 13.12 13.44
C GLN A 123 -13.52 12.35 13.97
N LYS A 124 -13.38 11.66 15.11
CA LYS A 124 -14.44 10.82 15.73
C LYS A 124 -15.00 9.76 14.76
N TRP A 125 -14.17 9.23 13.87
CA TRP A 125 -14.57 8.13 13.00
C TRP A 125 -14.79 6.86 13.81
N LYS A 126 -15.83 6.11 13.43
CA LYS A 126 -16.06 4.75 13.94
C LYS A 126 -15.21 3.73 13.18
N LEU A 127 -13.94 4.06 12.91
CA LEU A 127 -12.99 3.23 12.20
C LEU A 127 -11.72 3.07 13.02
N ARG A 128 -11.16 1.88 12.98
CA ARG A 128 -9.88 1.58 13.63
C ARG A 128 -9.01 0.73 12.72
N ALA A 129 -7.81 1.19 12.44
CA ALA A 129 -6.81 0.39 11.75
C ALA A 129 -6.14 -0.58 12.72
N ARG A 130 -5.97 -1.81 12.26
CA ARG A 130 -5.22 -2.86 12.96
C ARG A 130 -4.23 -3.48 12.02
N TRP A 131 -3.08 -3.86 12.55
CA TRP A 131 -2.13 -4.68 11.82
C TRP A 131 -2.54 -6.14 11.95
N GLY A 132 -2.62 -6.85 10.83
CA GLY A 132 -2.97 -8.27 10.84
C GLY A 132 -1.79 -9.11 11.29
N PHE A 133 -2.07 -10.13 12.08
CA PHE A 133 -1.11 -11.14 12.47
C PHE A 133 -1.61 -12.49 11.96
N GLY A 134 -0.76 -13.22 11.25
CA GLY A 134 -1.08 -14.56 10.78
C GLY A 134 -1.50 -14.61 9.30
N PHE A 135 -0.64 -15.21 8.51
CA PHE A 135 -0.81 -15.39 7.08
C PHE A 135 -2.08 -16.18 6.67
N PRO A 136 -2.51 -17.26 7.38
CA PRO A 136 -3.67 -18.03 6.94
C PRO A 136 -4.97 -17.22 6.86
N GLN A 137 -5.11 -16.17 7.67
CA GLN A 137 -6.31 -15.33 7.71
C GLN A 137 -6.21 -14.11 6.79
N MET A 138 -5.05 -13.85 6.19
CA MET A 138 -4.81 -12.61 5.44
C MET A 138 -5.78 -12.46 4.27
N ARG A 139 -5.96 -13.51 3.46
CA ARG A 139 -6.84 -13.48 2.29
C ARG A 139 -8.28 -13.16 2.69
N GLY A 140 -8.84 -13.91 3.65
CA GLY A 140 -10.21 -13.68 4.10
C GLY A 140 -10.44 -12.27 4.64
N ARG A 141 -9.45 -11.69 5.34
CA ARG A 141 -9.53 -10.29 5.79
C ARG A 141 -9.47 -9.29 4.65
N ILE A 142 -8.65 -9.53 3.62
CA ILE A 142 -8.62 -8.68 2.43
C ILE A 142 -9.99 -8.73 1.74
N GLU A 143 -10.55 -9.90 1.55
CA GLU A 143 -11.88 -10.07 0.93
C GLU A 143 -12.98 -9.38 1.75
N GLU A 144 -12.97 -9.56 3.07
CA GLU A 144 -13.90 -8.88 3.97
C GLU A 144 -13.83 -7.36 3.83
N MET A 145 -12.61 -6.79 3.84
CA MET A 145 -12.42 -5.34 3.69
C MET A 145 -12.93 -4.84 2.35
N LEU A 146 -12.58 -5.53 1.25
CA LEU A 146 -13.01 -5.15 -0.08
C LEU A 146 -14.54 -5.22 -0.25
N ARG A 147 -15.20 -6.25 0.31
CA ARG A 147 -16.68 -6.33 0.34
C ARG A 147 -17.32 -5.19 1.13
N HIS A 148 -16.63 -4.68 2.15
CA HIS A 148 -17.05 -3.49 2.89
C HIS A 148 -16.59 -2.18 2.25
N ASP A 149 -16.04 -2.21 1.03
CA ASP A 149 -15.53 -1.03 0.33
C ASP A 149 -14.46 -0.28 1.15
N LEU A 150 -13.56 -1.03 1.78
CA LEU A 150 -12.44 -0.52 2.57
C LEU A 150 -11.11 -0.95 1.94
N PRO A 151 -10.22 0.00 1.60
CA PRO A 151 -8.91 -0.32 1.06
C PRO A 151 -8.00 -0.94 2.12
N VAL A 152 -7.09 -1.81 1.70
CA VAL A 152 -6.14 -2.49 2.57
C VAL A 152 -4.72 -2.09 2.19
N ILE A 153 -3.89 -1.73 3.17
CA ILE A 153 -2.46 -1.50 2.91
C ILE A 153 -1.70 -2.81 3.11
N LEU A 154 -1.01 -3.26 2.08
CA LEU A 154 -0.10 -4.40 2.12
C LEU A 154 1.33 -3.91 2.36
N CYS A 155 2.00 -4.49 3.35
CA CYS A 155 3.43 -4.30 3.58
C CYS A 155 4.22 -5.44 2.93
N ILE A 156 5.08 -5.09 2.00
CA ILE A 156 6.07 -5.99 1.42
C ILE A 156 7.36 -5.84 2.25
N PRO A 157 7.74 -6.85 3.06
CA PRO A 157 8.78 -6.69 4.04
C PRO A 157 10.19 -6.78 3.44
N PHE A 158 11.05 -5.84 3.82
CA PHE A 158 12.45 -5.84 3.41
C PHE A 158 13.27 -7.01 3.98
N MET A 159 12.96 -7.41 5.22
CA MET A 159 13.80 -8.38 5.94
C MET A 159 13.70 -9.82 5.42
N VAL A 160 12.56 -10.17 4.83
CA VAL A 160 12.35 -11.50 4.25
C VAL A 160 13.25 -11.73 3.03
N PHE A 161 13.56 -10.66 2.28
CA PHE A 161 14.25 -10.75 1.00
C PHE A 161 15.74 -10.35 1.03
N LYS A 162 16.27 -10.00 2.21
CA LYS A 162 17.64 -9.48 2.31
C LYS A 162 18.74 -10.52 2.09
N ARG A 163 18.46 -11.82 2.27
CA ARG A 163 19.48 -12.87 2.21
C ARG A 163 19.86 -13.33 0.82
N ASP A 164 18.89 -13.30 -0.11
CA ASP A 164 19.15 -13.75 -1.47
C ASP A 164 19.05 -12.57 -2.43
N LYS A 165 20.20 -12.12 -2.93
CA LYS A 165 20.26 -11.11 -4.00
C LYS A 165 19.37 -11.57 -5.15
N GLY A 166 18.25 -10.91 -5.37
CA GLY A 166 17.30 -11.24 -6.42
C GLY A 166 15.94 -11.78 -5.97
N GLN A 167 15.72 -12.03 -4.68
CA GLN A 167 14.37 -12.36 -4.18
C GLN A 167 13.52 -11.10 -4.01
N GLY A 168 12.22 -11.22 -4.22
CA GLY A 168 11.22 -10.17 -4.08
C GLY A 168 9.90 -10.63 -4.66
N ILE A 169 8.85 -9.86 -4.41
CA ILE A 169 7.54 -10.08 -4.98
C ILE A 169 7.52 -9.55 -6.40
N ILE A 170 7.01 -10.34 -7.34
CA ILE A 170 6.86 -9.93 -8.72
C ILE A 170 5.56 -9.14 -8.83
N PHE A 171 5.66 -7.94 -9.40
CA PHE A 171 4.51 -7.16 -9.85
C PHE A 171 4.25 -7.44 -11.32
N TYR A 172 3.00 -7.67 -11.66
CA TYR A 172 2.54 -7.92 -13.00
C TYR A 172 1.71 -6.76 -13.51
N GLU A 173 1.78 -6.49 -14.81
CA GLU A 173 0.84 -5.62 -15.52
C GLU A 173 -0.13 -6.49 -16.33
N LYS A 174 -1.38 -6.08 -16.41
CA LYS A 174 -2.37 -6.74 -17.27
C LYS A 174 -2.38 -6.06 -18.63
N ARG A 175 -2.00 -6.80 -19.68
CA ARG A 175 -1.99 -6.35 -21.09
C ARG A 175 -2.68 -7.40 -21.95
N ASP A 176 -3.62 -6.98 -22.75
CA ASP A 176 -4.40 -7.87 -23.64
C ASP A 176 -5.02 -9.06 -22.89
N GLY A 177 -5.53 -8.80 -21.67
CA GLY A 177 -6.13 -9.83 -20.83
C GLY A 177 -5.13 -10.74 -20.09
N GLN A 178 -3.83 -10.66 -20.39
CA GLN A 178 -2.79 -11.51 -19.81
C GLN A 178 -1.93 -10.75 -18.77
N TYR A 179 -1.48 -11.46 -17.73
CA TYR A 179 -0.57 -10.95 -16.73
C TYR A 179 0.89 -11.13 -17.17
N ARG A 180 1.60 -10.01 -17.35
CA ARG A 180 3.02 -9.98 -17.75
C ARG A 180 3.88 -9.43 -16.63
N LYS A 181 5.00 -10.09 -16.34
CA LYS A 181 5.96 -9.64 -15.33
C LYS A 181 6.45 -8.24 -15.66
N SER A 182 6.39 -7.33 -14.68
CA SER A 182 6.81 -5.93 -14.83
C SER A 182 8.07 -5.65 -14.02
N CYS A 183 8.01 -5.79 -12.71
CA CYS A 183 9.17 -5.54 -11.84
C CYS A 183 9.16 -6.45 -10.61
N LYS A 184 10.31 -6.50 -9.93
CA LYS A 184 10.49 -7.23 -8.68
C LYS A 184 10.69 -6.25 -7.52
N VAL A 185 9.99 -6.45 -6.42
CA VAL A 185 9.90 -5.52 -5.29
C VAL A 185 10.22 -6.22 -3.98
N SER A 186 11.15 -5.68 -3.19
CA SER A 186 11.62 -6.29 -1.94
C SER A 186 11.26 -5.51 -0.67
N ALA A 187 10.80 -4.28 -0.78
CA ALA A 187 10.43 -3.45 0.37
C ALA A 187 9.49 -2.34 -0.09
N HIS A 188 8.20 -2.46 0.21
CA HIS A 188 7.22 -1.48 -0.27
C HIS A 188 5.91 -1.52 0.49
N TYR A 189 5.17 -0.41 0.48
CA TYR A 189 3.77 -0.36 0.86
C TYR A 189 2.92 -0.10 -0.37
N VAL A 190 1.89 -0.91 -0.55
CA VAL A 190 0.93 -0.80 -1.65
C VAL A 190 -0.50 -0.83 -1.10
N VAL A 191 -1.46 -0.34 -1.88
CA VAL A 191 -2.88 -0.44 -1.52
C VAL A 191 -3.53 -1.51 -2.39
N ILE A 192 -4.18 -2.48 -1.76
CA ILE A 192 -4.97 -3.51 -2.43
C ILE A 192 -6.33 -2.90 -2.80
N LEU A 193 -6.70 -3.04 -4.07
CA LEU A 193 -7.92 -2.52 -4.68
C LEU A 193 -8.93 -3.60 -4.97
N GLY A 194 -8.46 -4.83 -5.15
CA GLY A 194 -9.31 -5.96 -5.51
C GLY A 194 -8.59 -7.30 -5.48
N ILE A 195 -9.39 -8.35 -5.61
CA ILE A 195 -8.96 -9.73 -5.87
C ILE A 195 -9.71 -10.22 -7.09
N THR A 196 -9.01 -10.84 -8.01
CA THR A 196 -9.58 -11.43 -9.24
C THR A 196 -9.08 -12.86 -9.38
N GLU A 197 -9.99 -13.76 -9.71
CA GLU A 197 -9.64 -15.13 -10.12
C GLU A 197 -9.55 -15.18 -11.63
N GLN A 198 -8.46 -15.71 -12.17
CA GLN A 198 -8.30 -15.94 -13.60
C GLN A 198 -7.48 -17.21 -13.83
N GLU A 199 -8.01 -18.13 -14.62
CA GLU A 199 -7.33 -19.40 -15.00
C GLU A 199 -6.88 -20.23 -13.78
N GLY A 200 -7.72 -20.25 -12.72
CA GLY A 200 -7.45 -20.98 -11.49
C GLY A 200 -6.39 -20.33 -10.59
N GLN A 201 -5.93 -19.12 -10.93
CA GLN A 201 -5.00 -18.34 -10.11
C GLN A 201 -5.68 -17.11 -9.53
N SER A 202 -5.28 -16.77 -8.29
CA SER A 202 -5.75 -15.56 -7.61
C SER A 202 -4.78 -14.41 -7.80
N TRP A 203 -5.31 -13.23 -8.11
CA TRP A 203 -4.52 -12.03 -8.36
C TRP A 203 -4.97 -10.89 -7.44
N LEU A 204 -4.07 -10.35 -6.66
CA LEU A 204 -4.30 -9.11 -5.93
C LEU A 204 -4.08 -7.93 -6.87
N GLN A 205 -5.12 -7.17 -7.13
CA GLN A 205 -5.04 -5.88 -7.82
C GLN A 205 -4.55 -4.83 -6.84
N ILE A 206 -3.49 -4.13 -7.16
CA ILE A 206 -2.84 -3.16 -6.27
C ILE A 206 -2.58 -1.83 -6.96
N SER A 207 -2.55 -0.76 -6.16
CA SER A 207 -2.03 0.55 -6.56
C SER A 207 -0.62 0.74 -6.03
N SER A 208 0.31 1.11 -6.92
CA SER A 208 1.70 1.42 -6.61
C SER A 208 2.31 2.35 -7.66
N TRP A 209 3.10 3.34 -7.25
CA TRP A 209 3.78 4.29 -8.14
C TRP A 209 2.87 4.94 -9.20
N GLY A 210 1.62 5.21 -8.80
CA GLY A 210 0.62 5.79 -9.69
C GLY A 210 0.16 4.87 -10.80
N ARG A 211 0.35 3.56 -10.68
CA ARG A 211 -0.07 2.54 -11.63
C ARG A 211 -0.83 1.42 -10.94
N GLU A 212 -1.60 0.72 -11.73
CA GLU A 212 -2.22 -0.53 -11.34
C GLU A 212 -1.25 -1.68 -11.65
N TYR A 213 -1.06 -2.54 -10.65
CA TYR A 213 -0.29 -3.77 -10.79
C TYR A 213 -1.07 -4.92 -10.19
N TYR A 214 -0.56 -6.12 -10.42
CA TYR A 214 -1.11 -7.35 -9.89
C TYR A 214 -0.02 -8.17 -9.21
N ILE A 215 -0.39 -8.85 -8.12
CA ILE A 215 0.46 -9.80 -7.41
C ILE A 215 -0.24 -11.16 -7.48
N ASN A 216 0.45 -12.17 -7.97
CA ASN A 216 -0.04 -13.54 -7.91
C ASN A 216 -0.07 -14.01 -6.46
N TRP A 217 -1.24 -14.43 -5.97
CA TRP A 217 -1.44 -14.79 -4.57
C TRP A 217 -0.65 -16.04 -4.19
N GLU A 218 -0.57 -17.01 -5.07
CA GLU A 218 0.13 -18.28 -4.86
C GLU A 218 1.63 -18.04 -4.74
N GLU A 219 2.23 -17.23 -5.64
CA GLU A 219 3.63 -16.82 -5.56
C GLU A 219 3.91 -16.03 -4.27
N TYR A 220 3.06 -15.07 -3.95
CA TYR A 220 3.18 -14.28 -2.72
C TYR A 220 3.11 -15.16 -1.48
N SER A 221 2.13 -16.07 -1.42
CA SER A 221 1.94 -16.98 -0.29
C SER A 221 3.09 -17.97 -0.14
N ALA A 222 3.64 -18.45 -1.24
CA ALA A 222 4.80 -19.35 -1.23
C ALA A 222 6.06 -18.67 -0.66
N LEU A 223 6.28 -17.38 -1.00
CA LEU A 223 7.40 -16.60 -0.47
C LEU A 223 7.29 -16.34 1.04
N LEU A 224 6.08 -16.24 1.58
CA LEU A 224 5.85 -15.99 2.99
C LEU A 224 5.73 -17.28 3.82
N ARG A 225 5.64 -18.46 3.20
CA ARG A 225 5.67 -19.72 3.93
C ARG A 225 7.05 -19.94 4.55
N PRO A 226 7.12 -20.39 5.80
CA PRO A 226 8.40 -20.71 6.41
C PRO A 226 9.09 -21.84 5.65
N ALA A 227 10.37 -21.68 5.35
CA ALA A 227 11.17 -22.75 4.77
C ALA A 227 11.13 -24.03 5.63
N PRO A 228 11.19 -25.23 5.02
CA PRO A 228 11.20 -26.50 5.76
C PRO A 228 12.33 -26.53 6.80
N LYS A 229 12.06 -27.23 7.89
CA LYS A 229 12.89 -27.31 9.09
C LYS A 229 14.35 -27.70 8.79
N GLY A 230 15.30 -26.83 9.11
CA GLY A 230 16.73 -27.11 9.06
C GLY A 230 17.58 -26.45 10.15
N HIS A 231 17.09 -25.35 10.78
CA HIS A 231 17.82 -24.65 11.84
C HIS A 231 16.85 -24.15 12.93
N LEU A 232 16.82 -24.86 14.07
CA LEU A 232 15.77 -24.75 15.10
C LEU A 232 15.64 -23.37 15.76
N VAL A 233 16.69 -22.62 16.02
CA VAL A 233 16.64 -21.36 16.79
C VAL A 233 16.44 -20.14 15.88
N TYR A 234 17.12 -20.08 14.76
CA TYR A 234 16.95 -19.02 13.77
C TYR A 234 15.59 -19.08 13.06
N GLY A 235 15.04 -20.30 12.94
CA GLY A 235 13.74 -20.52 12.29
C GLY A 235 12.55 -19.93 13.05
N THR A 236 12.54 -19.99 14.38
CA THR A 236 11.40 -19.52 15.19
C THR A 236 11.35 -17.98 15.24
N PHE A 237 12.48 -17.31 15.44
CA PHE A 237 12.56 -15.84 15.43
C PHE A 237 12.25 -15.28 14.04
N ARG A 238 12.72 -15.93 12.98
CA ARG A 238 12.39 -15.57 11.60
C ARG A 238 10.90 -15.73 11.31
N ARG A 239 10.25 -16.81 11.76
CA ARG A 239 8.80 -17.01 11.62
C ARG A 239 7.99 -15.92 12.28
N VAL A 240 8.35 -15.52 13.49
CA VAL A 240 7.69 -14.42 14.20
C VAL A 240 7.84 -13.11 13.43
N LEU A 241 9.04 -12.82 12.93
CA LEU A 241 9.29 -11.62 12.11
C LEU A 241 8.55 -11.66 10.76
N GLU A 242 8.53 -12.80 10.07
CA GLU A 242 7.83 -12.97 8.80
C GLU A 242 6.32 -12.83 8.98
N THR A 243 5.78 -13.37 10.06
CA THR A 243 4.36 -13.21 10.44
C THR A 243 4.01 -11.77 10.78
N ILE A 244 4.95 -11.02 11.37
CA ILE A 244 4.74 -9.61 11.75
C ILE A 244 4.94 -8.67 10.56
N LEU A 245 5.90 -8.95 9.68
CA LEU A 245 6.38 -8.01 8.67
C LEU A 245 5.70 -8.18 7.31
N GLY A 246 5.28 -9.40 6.94
CA GLY A 246 4.56 -9.68 5.69
C GLY A 246 3.05 -9.61 5.86
N ASN A 247 2.53 -8.48 6.33
CA ASN A 247 1.15 -8.41 6.78
C ASN A 247 0.41 -7.19 6.22
N ILE A 248 -0.88 -7.14 6.50
CA ILE A 248 -1.79 -6.09 6.05
C ILE A 248 -2.19 -5.16 7.19
N LEU A 249 -2.38 -3.89 6.88
CA LEU A 249 -3.17 -2.97 7.68
C LEU A 249 -4.61 -3.03 7.18
N TYR A 250 -5.52 -3.47 8.02
CA TYR A 250 -6.95 -3.52 7.75
C TYR A 250 -7.72 -2.58 8.68
N ILE A 251 -8.93 -2.19 8.26
CA ILE A 251 -9.75 -1.18 8.92
C ILE A 251 -11.04 -1.84 9.41
N THR A 252 -11.36 -1.69 10.68
CA THR A 252 -12.59 -2.23 11.31
C THR A 252 -13.46 -1.09 11.86
#